data_bc29ca09fcfed2ad1e48dddcf2ee2b7b
#
_entry.id   bc29ca09fcfed2ad1e48dddcf2ee2b7b
#
_cell.length_a   1.000
_cell.length_b   1.000
_cell.length_c   1.000
_cell.angle_alpha   90.00
_cell.angle_beta   90.00
_cell.angle_gamma   90.00
#
_symmetry.space_group_name_H-M   'P 1'
#
loop_
_entity.id
_entity.type
_entity.pdbx_description
1 polymer ?
#
loop_
_entity_poly.entity_id
_entity_poly.type
_entity_poly.pdbx_seq_one_letter_code
_entity_poly.pdbx_strand_id
1 'polypeptide(L)'
;MRLRYAYVSVLLLMSFSTIANVWASSSLSPDGRAFSYAVSSDTVRESRALTEGDGDSVETQKEDTIFKTLNLGEVVVTAAMKEVEMKGDTTVINANAFKTPEGAYLEELLKRVPGLEYDKQNKTMTYNGLPIHEINVNGESFFGGNSTLALENLPAKLVSKIKVYDKRSELEKITKVRKGGENYVLDLQTKREFNGTLITSAGIGRGNNEKKEAELISNLFRQTGDNISVIARSGNRYMTSRYPDNRQDNVAMNFAKKFSKRFTLYGNMMYNHYASGNESTLYSEQYLTTGNRYQNSASTSTNRNTMGNGSLGMRWSLDDKTYINVGGNFS
;
A
#
# COMPACT_ATOMS: atom_id res chain seq x y z
N MET A 1 -1.29 -13.38 -34.13
CA MET A 1 -0.84 -13.42 -32.73
C MET A 1 -1.23 -12.18 -31.90
N ARG A 2 -1.38 -11.00 -32.49
CA ARG A 2 -1.75 -9.74 -31.80
C ARG A 2 -3.20 -9.69 -31.23
N LEU A 3 -4.14 -10.46 -31.78
CA LEU A 3 -5.54 -10.47 -31.31
C LEU A 3 -5.75 -11.24 -29.99
N ARG A 4 -4.93 -12.23 -29.67
CA ARG A 4 -5.10 -13.04 -28.43
C ARG A 4 -4.77 -12.28 -27.16
N TYR A 5 -3.85 -11.32 -27.21
CA TYR A 5 -3.48 -10.51 -26.05
C TYR A 5 -4.50 -9.42 -25.73
N ALA A 6 -5.21 -8.90 -26.73
CA ALA A 6 -6.30 -7.94 -26.52
C ALA A 6 -7.48 -8.57 -25.78
N TYR A 7 -7.78 -9.84 -26.04
CA TYR A 7 -8.87 -10.56 -25.36
C TYR A 7 -8.57 -10.85 -23.90
N VAL A 8 -7.32 -11.17 -23.55
CA VAL A 8 -6.92 -11.39 -22.15
C VAL A 8 -7.00 -10.09 -21.35
N SER A 9 -6.60 -8.97 -21.94
CA SER A 9 -6.70 -7.65 -21.30
C SER A 9 -8.15 -7.20 -21.10
N VAL A 10 -9.03 -7.47 -22.06
CA VAL A 10 -10.46 -7.15 -21.97
C VAL A 10 -11.18 -8.08 -20.97
N LEU A 11 -10.83 -9.36 -20.93
CA LEU A 11 -11.37 -10.30 -19.93
C LEU A 11 -10.92 -9.96 -18.50
N LEU A 12 -9.69 -9.51 -18.32
CA LEU A 12 -9.20 -9.01 -17.03
C LEU A 12 -9.93 -7.73 -16.61
N LEU A 13 -10.19 -6.80 -17.52
CA LEU A 13 -10.97 -5.58 -17.27
C LEU A 13 -12.45 -5.89 -16.98
N MET A 14 -13.05 -6.86 -17.68
CA MET A 14 -14.44 -7.27 -17.45
C MET A 14 -14.62 -8.03 -16.11
N SER A 15 -13.66 -8.87 -15.71
CA SER A 15 -13.68 -9.52 -14.40
C SER A 15 -13.47 -8.50 -13.26
N PHE A 16 -12.76 -7.40 -13.54
CA PHE A 16 -12.56 -6.30 -12.60
C PHE A 16 -13.85 -5.54 -12.32
N SER A 17 -14.71 -5.34 -13.34
CA SER A 17 -15.99 -4.65 -13.17
C SER A 17 -16.96 -5.44 -12.29
N THR A 18 -16.93 -6.76 -12.32
CA THR A 18 -17.79 -7.60 -11.47
C THR A 18 -17.31 -7.65 -10.02
N ILE A 19 -16.00 -7.67 -9.79
CA ILE A 19 -15.44 -7.61 -8.42
C ILE A 19 -15.66 -6.22 -7.80
N ALA A 20 -15.48 -5.15 -8.58
CA ALA A 20 -15.75 -3.79 -8.13
C ALA A 20 -17.24 -3.57 -7.78
N ASN A 21 -18.17 -4.17 -8.53
CA ASN A 21 -19.59 -4.10 -8.24
C ASN A 21 -19.99 -4.86 -6.96
N VAL A 22 -19.38 -6.01 -6.68
CA VAL A 22 -19.58 -6.74 -5.41
C VAL A 22 -19.05 -5.94 -4.22
N TRP A 23 -17.97 -5.16 -4.41
CA TRP A 23 -17.43 -4.28 -3.38
C TRP A 23 -18.23 -3.00 -3.21
N ALA A 24 -18.74 -2.43 -4.30
CA ALA A 24 -19.55 -1.21 -4.29
C ALA A 24 -20.93 -1.46 -3.64
N SER A 25 -21.54 -2.60 -3.88
CA SER A 25 -22.84 -2.95 -3.27
C SER A 25 -22.78 -3.16 -1.75
N SER A 26 -21.59 -3.45 -1.19
CA SER A 26 -21.40 -3.58 0.26
C SER A 26 -21.04 -2.25 0.96
N SER A 27 -20.88 -1.16 0.22
CA SER A 27 -20.49 0.16 0.73
C SER A 27 -21.57 1.22 0.67
N LEU A 28 -22.77 0.88 0.19
CA LEU A 28 -23.91 1.79 0.24
C LEU A 28 -24.41 1.92 1.69
N SER A 29 -24.22 3.10 2.24
CA SER A 29 -24.92 3.57 3.43
C SER A 29 -26.43 3.58 3.16
N PRO A 30 -27.32 3.34 4.16
CA PRO A 30 -28.77 3.30 3.99
C PRO A 30 -29.37 4.59 3.41
N ASP A 31 -28.63 5.67 3.35
CA ASP A 31 -29.15 7.00 2.99
C ASP A 31 -28.84 7.46 1.55
N GLY A 32 -28.34 6.60 0.68
CA GLY A 32 -28.31 6.83 -0.78
C GLY A 32 -27.61 8.09 -1.29
N ARG A 33 -26.68 8.70 -0.55
CA ARG A 33 -25.96 9.90 -0.99
C ARG A 33 -24.55 9.56 -1.43
N ALA A 34 -24.28 9.70 -2.72
CA ALA A 34 -22.94 9.66 -3.28
C ALA A 34 -22.20 10.96 -2.95
N PHE A 35 -21.12 10.90 -2.21
CA PHE A 35 -20.23 12.05 -1.98
C PHE A 35 -19.09 11.99 -3.00
N SER A 36 -19.10 12.95 -3.92
CA SER A 36 -17.94 13.28 -4.73
C SER A 36 -17.12 14.34 -3.99
N TYR A 37 -15.90 14.03 -3.60
CA TYR A 37 -14.98 15.03 -3.03
C TYR A 37 -14.20 15.71 -4.14
N ALA A 38 -14.56 16.94 -4.42
CA ALA A 38 -13.68 17.88 -5.08
C ALA A 38 -12.77 18.49 -4.00
N VAL A 39 -11.45 18.48 -4.22
CA VAL A 39 -10.51 19.22 -3.38
C VAL A 39 -10.74 20.71 -3.63
N SER A 40 -11.31 21.40 -2.66
CA SER A 40 -11.40 22.85 -2.63
C SER A 40 -10.42 23.38 -1.59
N SER A 41 -9.55 24.27 -2.04
CA SER A 41 -8.62 25.03 -1.22
C SER A 41 -9.34 25.95 -0.25
N ASP A 42 -8.91 25.94 1.01
CA ASP A 42 -9.37 26.79 2.08
C ASP A 42 -9.22 28.27 1.76
N THR A 43 -10.34 28.96 1.79
CA THR A 43 -10.37 30.42 2.04
C THR A 43 -11.18 30.68 3.31
N VAL A 44 -10.48 31.06 4.35
CA VAL A 44 -11.04 31.57 5.59
C VAL A 44 -11.84 32.82 5.25
N ARG A 45 -13.13 32.81 5.50
CA ARG A 45 -13.97 34.01 5.55
C ARG A 45 -14.47 34.24 6.96
N GLU A 46 -13.89 35.26 7.56
CA GLU A 46 -14.34 35.93 8.76
C GLU A 46 -15.73 36.53 8.51
N SER A 47 -16.76 36.08 9.19
CA SER A 47 -18.08 36.68 9.16
C SER A 47 -18.26 37.60 10.36
N ARG A 48 -18.21 38.87 10.07
CA ARG A 48 -18.51 39.98 10.96
C ARG A 48 -20.04 40.10 11.11
N ALA A 49 -20.51 39.93 12.33
CA ALA A 49 -21.92 40.22 12.67
C ALA A 49 -22.15 41.74 12.75
N LEU A 50 -23.17 42.20 12.07
CA LEU A 50 -23.74 43.53 12.29
C LEU A 50 -25.09 43.37 12.98
N THR A 51 -25.18 44.01 14.11
CA THR A 51 -26.36 44.27 14.94
C THR A 51 -27.03 45.53 14.46
N GLU A 52 -28.35 45.51 14.39
CA GLU A 52 -29.28 46.64 14.61
C GLU A 52 -30.70 46.08 14.38
N GLY A 53 -31.71 46.26 15.15
CA GLY A 53 -32.06 47.13 16.22
C GLY A 53 -33.56 47.04 16.39
N ASP A 54 -33.97 47.39 17.56
CA ASP A 54 -35.23 48.07 17.92
C ASP A 54 -36.43 47.25 18.39
N GLY A 55 -36.76 47.50 19.64
CA GLY A 55 -38.05 47.87 20.21
C GLY A 55 -38.98 46.75 20.67
N ASP A 56 -39.12 46.40 21.91
CA ASP A 56 -40.19 46.88 22.76
C ASP A 56 -40.17 46.21 24.15
N SER A 57 -40.52 46.98 25.15
CA SER A 57 -40.49 46.75 26.57
C SER A 57 -41.58 45.78 27.07
N VAL A 58 -41.19 44.75 27.84
CA VAL A 58 -42.04 44.18 28.90
C VAL A 58 -41.20 43.91 30.13
N GLU A 59 -41.48 44.64 31.20
CA GLU A 59 -40.99 44.38 32.56
C GLU A 59 -41.50 43.02 33.07
N THR A 60 -40.61 42.16 33.53
CA THR A 60 -40.96 41.13 34.52
C THR A 60 -39.73 40.78 35.36
N GLN A 61 -39.90 41.09 36.60
CA GLN A 61 -39.20 40.75 37.86
C GLN A 61 -37.91 39.92 37.80
N LYS A 62 -36.90 40.52 38.43
CA LYS A 62 -35.61 39.92 38.80
C LYS A 62 -35.79 38.80 39.81
N GLU A 63 -35.33 37.59 39.46
CA GLU A 63 -34.72 36.69 40.41
C GLU A 63 -33.19 36.76 40.22
N ASP A 64 -32.48 37.23 41.24
CA ASP A 64 -31.04 37.31 41.29
C ASP A 64 -30.44 35.91 41.43
N THR A 65 -30.25 35.23 40.32
CA THR A 65 -29.40 34.02 40.31
C THR A 65 -28.00 34.45 39.89
N ILE A 66 -27.12 34.62 40.89
CA ILE A 66 -25.70 34.89 40.69
C ILE A 66 -25.09 33.65 40.01
N PHE A 67 -25.03 33.61 38.72
CA PHE A 67 -24.21 32.66 37.98
C PHE A 67 -22.78 33.08 38.12
N LYS A 68 -22.07 32.44 39.09
CA LYS A 68 -20.63 32.52 39.18
C LYS A 68 -20.05 31.79 38.01
N THR A 69 -19.72 32.47 36.92
CA THR A 69 -18.95 31.93 35.81
C THR A 69 -17.57 31.58 36.32
N LEU A 70 -17.37 30.31 36.65
CA LEU A 70 -16.03 29.76 36.82
C LEU A 70 -15.38 29.71 35.43
N ASN A 71 -14.50 30.64 35.16
CA ASN A 71 -13.55 30.50 34.06
C ASN A 71 -12.59 29.33 34.43
N LEU A 72 -12.96 28.15 33.97
CA LEU A 72 -12.02 27.02 33.93
C LEU A 72 -10.97 27.38 32.88
N GLY A 73 -9.76 27.72 33.35
CA GLY A 73 -8.62 27.91 32.46
C GLY A 73 -8.48 26.66 31.55
N GLU A 74 -8.25 26.90 30.28
CA GLU A 74 -8.00 25.85 29.31
C GLU A 74 -6.83 24.97 29.79
N VAL A 75 -7.13 23.76 30.24
CA VAL A 75 -6.09 22.79 30.61
C VAL A 75 -5.63 22.17 29.27
N VAL A 76 -4.61 22.75 28.67
CA VAL A 76 -3.89 22.14 27.54
C VAL A 76 -3.13 20.93 28.07
N VAL A 77 -3.75 19.75 27.98
CA VAL A 77 -3.07 18.48 28.25
C VAL A 77 -2.16 18.17 27.06
N THR A 78 -0.95 18.66 27.08
CA THR A 78 0.11 18.22 26.18
C THR A 78 0.58 16.82 26.64
N ALA A 79 -0.17 15.80 26.23
CA ALA A 79 0.31 14.43 26.37
C ALA A 79 1.46 14.24 25.39
N ALA A 80 2.69 14.07 25.89
CA ALA A 80 3.82 13.64 25.06
C ALA A 80 3.45 12.30 24.41
N MET A 81 3.37 12.30 23.08
CA MET A 81 3.00 11.13 22.33
C MET A 81 4.14 10.11 22.44
N LYS A 82 3.90 8.98 23.13
CA LYS A 82 4.90 7.91 23.22
C LYS A 82 5.17 7.36 21.84
N GLU A 83 6.42 7.38 21.43
CA GLU A 83 6.86 6.89 20.11
C GLU A 83 6.76 5.37 20.05
N VAL A 84 7.21 4.68 21.08
CA VAL A 84 7.25 3.22 21.18
C VAL A 84 6.66 2.77 22.53
N GLU A 85 5.80 1.76 22.48
CA GLU A 85 5.18 1.14 23.64
C GLU A 85 5.21 -0.38 23.51
N MET A 86 5.58 -1.10 24.55
CA MET A 86 5.45 -2.55 24.58
C MET A 86 4.12 -2.96 25.20
N LYS A 87 3.37 -3.82 24.49
CA LYS A 87 2.11 -4.42 24.96
C LYS A 87 2.22 -5.94 24.94
N GLY A 88 2.62 -6.52 26.07
CA GLY A 88 2.96 -7.95 26.13
C GLY A 88 4.13 -8.26 25.17
N ASP A 89 3.94 -9.21 24.27
CA ASP A 89 4.93 -9.64 23.27
C ASP A 89 4.94 -8.76 22.00
N THR A 90 4.13 -7.69 21.97
CA THR A 90 3.98 -6.82 20.80
C THR A 90 4.61 -5.47 21.05
N THR A 91 5.52 -5.04 20.21
CA THR A 91 5.99 -3.66 20.16
C THR A 91 5.03 -2.84 19.29
N VAL A 92 4.50 -1.76 19.86
CA VAL A 92 3.60 -0.82 19.19
C VAL A 92 4.30 0.51 19.00
N ILE A 93 4.48 0.92 17.76
CA ILE A 93 5.15 2.16 17.37
C ILE A 93 4.10 3.11 16.83
N ASN A 94 4.08 4.34 17.31
CA ASN A 94 3.17 5.35 16.85
C ASN A 94 3.73 6.04 15.59
N ALA A 95 3.18 5.73 14.43
CA ALA A 95 3.65 6.28 13.17
C ALA A 95 3.52 7.82 13.09
N ASN A 96 2.55 8.41 13.81
CA ASN A 96 2.35 9.86 13.80
C ASN A 96 3.45 10.64 14.56
N ALA A 97 4.27 9.96 15.37
CA ALA A 97 5.42 10.58 16.03
C ALA A 97 6.56 10.90 15.03
N PHE A 98 6.58 10.23 13.89
CA PHE A 98 7.62 10.38 12.88
C PHE A 98 7.11 11.20 11.69
N LYS A 99 7.65 12.41 11.54
CA LYS A 99 7.28 13.29 10.43
C LYS A 99 7.87 12.77 9.13
N THR A 100 7.03 12.56 8.14
CA THR A 100 7.42 12.19 6.77
C THR A 100 7.08 13.32 5.81
N PRO A 101 7.83 13.48 4.70
CA PRO A 101 7.46 14.41 3.64
C PRO A 101 6.07 14.10 3.09
N GLU A 102 5.39 15.12 2.54
CA GLU A 102 4.13 14.91 1.85
C GLU A 102 4.32 14.00 0.62
N GLY A 103 3.42 13.07 0.41
CA GLY A 103 3.54 12.08 -0.66
C GLY A 103 4.55 10.95 -0.41
N ALA A 104 5.20 10.90 0.75
CA ALA A 104 6.15 9.83 1.07
C ALA A 104 5.47 8.45 1.12
N TYR A 105 6.20 7.45 0.67
CA TYR A 105 5.82 6.04 0.82
C TYR A 105 6.31 5.46 2.15
N LEU A 106 5.84 4.26 2.44
CA LEU A 106 6.11 3.55 3.69
C LEU A 106 7.61 3.43 3.99
N GLU A 107 8.45 3.23 2.99
CA GLU A 107 9.90 3.14 3.16
C GLU A 107 10.48 4.34 3.91
N GLU A 108 10.03 5.55 3.57
CA GLU A 108 10.51 6.78 4.21
C GLU A 108 10.07 6.90 5.68
N LEU A 109 8.91 6.36 6.02
CA LEU A 109 8.43 6.27 7.38
C LEU A 109 9.29 5.27 8.18
N LEU A 110 9.49 4.07 7.63
CA LEU A 110 10.19 3.00 8.33
C LEU A 110 11.67 3.32 8.59
N LYS A 111 12.34 4.05 7.71
CA LYS A 111 13.71 4.55 7.93
C LYS A 111 13.85 5.46 9.15
N ARG A 112 12.75 6.04 9.63
CA ARG A 112 12.73 6.94 10.79
C ARG A 112 12.37 6.23 12.08
N VAL A 113 11.93 4.98 11.97
CA VAL A 113 11.53 4.15 13.11
C VAL A 113 12.77 3.54 13.77
N PRO A 114 13.02 3.80 15.06
CA PRO A 114 14.16 3.24 15.75
C PRO A 114 14.15 1.70 15.74
N GLY A 115 15.30 1.10 15.48
CA GLY A 115 15.49 -0.35 15.48
C GLY A 115 14.96 -1.06 14.23
N LEU A 116 14.34 -0.36 13.28
CA LEU A 116 13.88 -0.94 12.04
C LEU A 116 14.87 -0.64 10.92
N GLU A 117 15.37 -1.66 10.26
CA GLU A 117 16.35 -1.57 9.18
C GLU A 117 15.84 -2.28 7.94
N TYR A 118 16.05 -1.67 6.78
CA TYR A 118 15.71 -2.25 5.49
C TYR A 118 16.91 -2.25 4.54
N ASP A 119 17.37 -3.44 4.19
CA ASP A 119 18.39 -3.66 3.16
C ASP A 119 17.72 -3.76 1.78
N LYS A 120 17.91 -2.73 0.97
CA LYS A 120 17.37 -2.70 -0.42
C LYS A 120 18.02 -3.71 -1.36
N GLN A 121 19.29 -4.06 -1.14
CA GLN A 121 20.02 -4.96 -2.03
C GLN A 121 19.53 -6.40 -1.83
N ASN A 122 19.41 -6.81 -0.58
CA ASN A 122 18.95 -8.15 -0.22
C ASN A 122 17.43 -8.25 -0.05
N LYS A 123 16.70 -7.10 -0.09
CA LYS A 123 15.26 -6.99 0.15
C LYS A 123 14.83 -7.58 1.49
N THR A 124 15.68 -7.48 2.48
CA THR A 124 15.46 -7.98 3.83
C THR A 124 15.16 -6.85 4.79
N MET A 125 14.30 -7.11 5.75
CA MET A 125 13.93 -6.17 6.81
C MET A 125 14.18 -6.80 8.17
N THR A 126 14.73 -6.01 9.10
CA THR A 126 14.95 -6.43 10.47
C THR A 126 14.39 -5.42 11.44
N TYR A 127 14.01 -5.88 12.63
CA TYR A 127 13.68 -5.04 13.77
C TYR A 127 14.52 -5.46 14.98
N ASN A 128 15.39 -4.56 15.45
CA ASN A 128 16.38 -4.85 16.50
C ASN A 128 17.22 -6.11 16.20
N GLY A 129 17.61 -6.31 14.95
CA GLY A 129 18.34 -7.47 14.46
C GLY A 129 17.51 -8.73 14.21
N LEU A 130 16.21 -8.71 14.54
CA LEU A 130 15.30 -9.85 14.27
C LEU A 130 14.69 -9.73 12.87
N PRO A 131 14.74 -10.78 12.04
CA PRO A 131 14.24 -10.72 10.68
C PRO A 131 12.71 -10.59 10.63
N ILE A 132 12.21 -9.66 9.83
CA ILE A 132 10.78 -9.50 9.53
C ILE A 132 10.48 -10.27 8.25
N HIS A 133 9.61 -11.26 8.35
CA HIS A 133 9.28 -12.15 7.24
C HIS A 133 8.05 -11.70 6.44
N GLU A 134 7.15 -10.94 7.05
CA GLU A 134 5.88 -10.57 6.45
C GLU A 134 5.46 -9.15 6.85
N ILE A 135 4.89 -8.41 5.89
CA ILE A 135 4.19 -7.15 6.17
C ILE A 135 2.69 -7.40 6.04
N ASN A 136 1.98 -7.07 7.11
CA ASN A 136 0.52 -7.11 7.19
C ASN A 136 -0.07 -5.70 7.17
N VAL A 137 -1.30 -5.58 6.71
CA VAL A 137 -2.10 -4.36 6.83
C VAL A 137 -3.41 -4.71 7.51
N ASN A 138 -3.65 -4.11 8.69
CA ASN A 138 -4.81 -4.40 9.54
C ASN A 138 -4.98 -5.91 9.84
N GLY A 139 -3.86 -6.60 10.05
CA GLY A 139 -3.81 -8.03 10.38
C GLY A 139 -3.87 -9.00 9.22
N GLU A 140 -4.02 -8.53 7.98
CA GLU A 140 -4.02 -9.37 6.78
C GLU A 140 -2.73 -9.21 5.98
N SER A 141 -2.22 -10.33 5.45
CA SER A 141 -1.00 -10.35 4.64
C SER A 141 -1.12 -9.44 3.41
N PHE A 142 -0.10 -8.65 3.16
CA PHE A 142 -0.05 -7.74 2.02
C PHE A 142 0.90 -8.30 0.96
N PHE A 143 0.39 -8.56 -0.24
CA PHE A 143 1.11 -9.19 -1.35
C PHE A 143 1.87 -10.46 -0.97
N GLY A 144 1.27 -11.31 -0.13
CA GLY A 144 1.87 -12.57 0.29
C GLY A 144 3.21 -12.41 1.04
N GLY A 145 3.39 -11.28 1.74
CA GLY A 145 4.62 -10.96 2.48
C GLY A 145 5.69 -10.26 1.65
N ASN A 146 5.41 -9.86 0.41
CA ASN A 146 6.37 -9.10 -0.39
C ASN A 146 6.58 -7.70 0.19
N SER A 147 7.64 -7.56 0.99
CA SER A 147 7.98 -6.32 1.70
C SER A 147 8.27 -5.16 0.74
N THR A 148 8.93 -5.43 -0.39
CA THR A 148 9.26 -4.39 -1.38
C THR A 148 8.01 -3.71 -1.95
N LEU A 149 6.98 -4.50 -2.30
CA LEU A 149 5.72 -3.95 -2.79
C LEU A 149 5.02 -3.09 -1.74
N ALA A 150 5.07 -3.48 -0.47
CA ALA A 150 4.51 -2.68 0.60
C ALA A 150 5.28 -1.35 0.78
N LEU A 151 6.60 -1.42 0.84
CA LEU A 151 7.48 -0.27 1.09
C LEU A 151 7.38 0.80 0.01
N GLU A 152 7.31 0.38 -1.25
CA GLU A 152 7.33 1.27 -2.41
C GLU A 152 5.95 1.79 -2.82
N ASN A 153 4.86 1.19 -2.34
CA ASN A 153 3.52 1.49 -2.87
C ASN A 153 2.48 1.88 -1.82
N LEU A 154 2.78 1.71 -0.51
CA LEU A 154 1.88 2.18 0.53
C LEU A 154 2.25 3.61 0.94
N PRO A 155 1.32 4.57 0.83
CA PRO A 155 1.57 5.93 1.31
C PRO A 155 1.77 5.94 2.84
N ALA A 156 2.85 6.59 3.31
CA ALA A 156 3.17 6.71 4.74
C ALA A 156 2.01 7.33 5.55
N LYS A 157 1.29 8.28 4.96
CA LYS A 157 0.15 8.96 5.57
C LYS A 157 -0.99 8.05 6.02
N LEU A 158 -1.10 6.85 5.41
CA LEU A 158 -2.12 5.86 5.77
C LEU A 158 -1.90 5.24 7.14
N VAL A 159 -0.65 5.17 7.59
CA VAL A 159 -0.26 4.41 8.76
C VAL A 159 -0.47 5.23 10.04
N SER A 160 -1.19 4.66 11.01
CA SER A 160 -1.35 5.22 12.35
C SER A 160 -0.40 4.58 13.35
N LYS A 161 -0.26 3.27 13.27
CA LYS A 161 0.59 2.48 14.18
C LYS A 161 1.27 1.37 13.42
N ILE A 162 2.46 1.03 13.86
CA ILE A 162 3.23 -0.12 13.39
C ILE A 162 3.33 -1.07 14.57
N LYS A 163 2.94 -2.33 14.38
CA LYS A 163 3.08 -3.37 15.40
C LYS A 163 4.11 -4.38 14.91
N VAL A 164 5.05 -4.70 15.77
CA VAL A 164 6.01 -5.78 15.53
C VAL A 164 5.76 -6.86 16.57
N TYR A 165 5.48 -8.06 16.12
CA TYR A 165 5.21 -9.21 16.99
C TYR A 165 5.57 -10.52 16.32
N ASP A 166 5.78 -11.55 17.14
CA ASP A 166 5.97 -12.92 16.67
C ASP A 166 4.61 -13.54 16.33
N LYS A 167 4.38 -13.84 15.06
CA LYS A 167 3.12 -14.39 14.54
C LYS A 167 3.09 -15.89 14.81
N ARG A 168 2.18 -16.32 15.68
CA ARG A 168 1.93 -17.74 15.89
C ARG A 168 1.41 -18.39 14.61
N SER A 169 2.00 -19.51 14.24
CA SER A 169 1.49 -20.34 13.16
C SER A 169 0.08 -20.86 13.49
N GLU A 170 -0.69 -21.22 12.49
CA GLU A 170 -2.05 -21.77 12.72
C GLU A 170 -1.99 -23.04 13.58
N LEU A 171 -0.94 -23.86 13.40
CA LEU A 171 -0.72 -25.05 14.20
C LEU A 171 -0.48 -24.71 15.68
N GLU A 172 0.33 -23.68 15.97
CA GLU A 172 0.61 -23.21 17.33
C GLU A 172 -0.63 -22.61 18.02
N LYS A 173 -1.52 -21.98 17.25
CA LYS A 173 -2.80 -21.49 17.76
C LYS A 173 -3.70 -22.64 18.20
N ILE A 174 -3.73 -23.73 17.43
CA ILE A 174 -4.57 -24.90 17.69
C ILE A 174 -3.97 -25.75 18.83
N THR A 175 -2.68 -26.05 18.76
CA THR A 175 -2.03 -26.95 19.73
C THR A 175 -1.68 -26.24 21.03
N LYS A 176 -1.69 -24.90 21.07
CA LYS A 176 -1.23 -24.04 22.16
C LYS A 176 0.24 -24.28 22.54
N VAL A 177 0.98 -25.04 21.75
CA VAL A 177 2.39 -25.33 21.95
C VAL A 177 3.19 -24.34 21.12
N ARG A 178 3.98 -23.48 21.79
CA ARG A 178 4.87 -22.53 21.13
C ARG A 178 6.18 -23.25 20.74
N LYS A 179 6.46 -23.34 19.45
CA LYS A 179 7.71 -23.94 18.96
C LYS A 179 8.93 -23.02 19.06
N GLY A 180 8.76 -21.80 19.57
CA GLY A 180 9.80 -20.78 19.62
C GLY A 180 9.77 -19.89 18.40
N GLY A 181 9.68 -18.57 18.66
CA GLY A 181 9.42 -17.60 17.66
C GLY A 181 10.62 -17.28 16.81
N GLU A 182 10.40 -17.31 15.53
CA GLU A 182 11.27 -16.70 14.54
C GLU A 182 10.44 -16.07 13.42
N ASN A 183 9.13 -15.96 13.57
CA ASN A 183 8.24 -15.46 12.53
C ASN A 183 7.73 -14.04 12.86
N TYR A 184 8.68 -13.11 12.96
CA TYR A 184 8.33 -11.72 13.23
C TYR A 184 7.62 -11.10 12.02
N VAL A 185 6.51 -10.45 12.31
CA VAL A 185 5.67 -9.72 11.34
C VAL A 185 5.58 -8.26 11.72
N LEU A 186 5.52 -7.42 10.70
CA LEU A 186 5.24 -6.01 10.82
C LEU A 186 3.80 -5.75 10.37
N ASP A 187 2.90 -5.42 11.29
CA ASP A 187 1.50 -5.14 11.01
C ASP A 187 1.23 -3.63 11.04
N LEU A 188 0.84 -3.10 9.91
CA LEU A 188 0.52 -1.70 9.71
C LEU A 188 -0.95 -1.45 10.00
N GLN A 189 -1.24 -0.62 10.97
CA GLN A 189 -2.60 -0.20 11.25
C GLN A 189 -2.92 1.09 10.54
N THR A 190 -3.98 1.09 9.73
CA THR A 190 -4.40 2.28 8.99
C THR A 190 -5.15 3.25 9.89
N LYS A 191 -5.06 4.55 9.58
CA LYS A 191 -5.82 5.60 10.26
C LYS A 191 -7.32 5.44 10.00
N ARG A 192 -8.13 5.84 10.98
CA ARG A 192 -9.61 5.75 10.88
C ARG A 192 -10.18 6.58 9.75
N GLU A 193 -9.58 7.72 9.46
CA GLU A 193 -10.00 8.63 8.38
C GLU A 193 -9.94 7.98 6.99
N PHE A 194 -9.06 6.99 6.79
CA PHE A 194 -8.93 6.24 5.52
C PHE A 194 -9.70 4.92 5.50
N ASN A 195 -10.53 4.65 6.51
CA ASN A 195 -11.30 3.41 6.58
C ASN A 195 -12.33 3.30 5.45
N GLY A 196 -12.10 2.38 4.52
CA GLY A 196 -12.96 2.16 3.35
C GLY A 196 -12.81 3.24 2.26
N THR A 197 -11.83 4.13 2.37
CA THR A 197 -11.52 5.13 1.35
C THR A 197 -10.65 4.53 0.27
N LEU A 198 -10.99 4.77 -0.99
CA LEU A 198 -10.16 4.42 -2.14
C LEU A 198 -9.10 5.52 -2.32
N ILE A 199 -7.83 5.13 -2.24
CA ILE A 199 -6.70 6.03 -2.42
C ILE A 199 -5.99 5.62 -3.70
N THR A 200 -6.01 6.50 -4.68
CA THR A 200 -5.44 6.27 -6.00
C THR A 200 -4.39 7.31 -6.32
N SER A 201 -3.26 6.84 -6.83
CA SER A 201 -2.21 7.65 -7.45
C SER A 201 -2.01 7.17 -8.88
N ALA A 202 -2.03 8.09 -9.82
CA ALA A 202 -1.77 7.81 -11.22
C ALA A 202 -0.74 8.82 -11.77
N GLY A 203 0.18 8.32 -12.55
CA GLY A 203 1.23 9.12 -13.14
C GLY A 203 1.53 8.68 -14.58
N ILE A 204 1.81 9.65 -15.43
CA ILE A 204 2.37 9.43 -16.76
C ILE A 204 3.59 10.32 -16.93
N GLY A 205 4.64 9.78 -17.49
CA GLY A 205 5.89 10.48 -17.72
C GLY A 205 6.42 10.27 -19.12
N ARG A 206 7.02 11.32 -19.68
CA ARG A 206 7.80 11.25 -20.90
C ARG A 206 9.13 11.97 -20.68
N GLY A 207 10.20 11.32 -21.01
CA GLY A 207 11.56 11.84 -20.88
C GLY A 207 12.28 11.93 -22.21
N ASN A 208 13.52 12.36 -22.16
CA ASN A 208 14.43 12.36 -23.29
C ASN A 208 14.73 10.92 -23.76
N ASN A 209 15.21 10.75 -24.99
CA ASN A 209 15.59 9.45 -25.54
C ASN A 209 14.44 8.41 -25.53
N GLU A 210 13.22 8.85 -25.88
CA GLU A 210 12.02 8.03 -25.99
C GLU A 210 11.60 7.35 -24.67
N LYS A 211 12.09 7.84 -23.54
CA LYS A 211 11.67 7.36 -22.23
C LYS A 211 10.19 7.68 -21.98
N LYS A 212 9.46 6.71 -21.51
CA LYS A 212 8.06 6.84 -21.14
C LYS A 212 7.72 5.95 -19.97
N GLU A 213 6.73 6.36 -19.21
CA GLU A 213 6.28 5.67 -18.02
C GLU A 213 4.79 5.93 -17.80
N ALA A 214 4.07 4.92 -17.37
CA ALA A 214 2.73 5.03 -16.85
C ALA A 214 2.64 4.23 -15.54
N GLU A 215 2.03 4.80 -14.53
CA GLU A 215 1.86 4.17 -13.22
C GLU A 215 0.44 4.39 -12.72
N LEU A 216 -0.12 3.36 -12.11
CA LEU A 216 -1.38 3.40 -11.37
C LEU A 216 -1.20 2.60 -10.09
N ILE A 217 -1.45 3.23 -8.95
CA ILE A 217 -1.48 2.60 -7.64
C ILE A 217 -2.82 2.90 -7.02
N SER A 218 -3.58 1.89 -6.65
CA SER A 218 -4.89 2.06 -6.04
C SER A 218 -5.03 1.15 -4.84
N ASN A 219 -5.38 1.73 -3.70
CA ASN A 219 -5.46 1.02 -2.43
C ASN A 219 -6.77 1.35 -1.72
N LEU A 220 -7.44 0.33 -1.21
CA LEU A 220 -8.58 0.44 -0.33
C LEU A 220 -8.36 -0.49 0.87
N PHE A 221 -8.39 0.08 2.07
CA PHE A 221 -8.23 -0.66 3.32
C PHE A 221 -9.40 -0.39 4.26
N ARG A 222 -9.84 -1.44 4.95
CA ARG A 222 -10.78 -1.33 6.06
C ARG A 222 -10.14 -1.81 7.35
N GLN A 223 -10.49 -1.21 8.46
CA GLN A 223 -10.00 -1.62 9.78
C GLN A 223 -10.42 -3.04 10.17
N THR A 224 -11.44 -3.59 9.51
CA THR A 224 -11.84 -5.00 9.62
C THR A 224 -10.81 -5.96 9.07
N GLY A 225 -9.82 -5.47 8.31
CA GLY A 225 -8.81 -6.24 7.57
C GLY A 225 -9.18 -6.48 6.10
N ASP A 226 -10.40 -6.09 5.67
CA ASP A 226 -10.72 -6.11 4.24
C ASP A 226 -9.77 -5.17 3.50
N ASN A 227 -9.18 -5.63 2.41
CA ASN A 227 -8.33 -4.78 1.58
C ASN A 227 -8.40 -5.19 0.11
N ILE A 228 -8.13 -4.24 -0.75
CA ILE A 228 -7.82 -4.46 -2.15
C ILE A 228 -6.76 -3.45 -2.57
N SER A 229 -5.73 -3.93 -3.25
CA SER A 229 -4.64 -3.09 -3.76
C SER A 229 -4.30 -3.52 -5.17
N VAL A 230 -4.12 -2.54 -6.05
CA VAL A 230 -3.74 -2.74 -7.44
C VAL A 230 -2.57 -1.82 -7.73
N ILE A 231 -1.53 -2.37 -8.30
CA ILE A 231 -0.33 -1.67 -8.76
C ILE A 231 -0.14 -2.04 -10.21
N ALA A 232 -0.09 -1.07 -11.09
CA ALA A 232 0.21 -1.28 -12.50
C ALA A 232 1.27 -0.26 -12.94
N ARG A 233 2.35 -0.74 -13.53
CA ARG A 233 3.42 0.08 -14.09
C ARG A 233 3.77 -0.42 -15.47
N SER A 234 3.99 0.49 -16.39
CA SER A 234 4.41 0.19 -17.75
C SER A 234 5.38 1.27 -18.23
N GLY A 235 6.47 0.87 -18.85
CA GLY A 235 7.41 1.83 -19.40
C GLY A 235 8.80 1.30 -19.64
N ASN A 236 9.69 2.21 -20.04
CA ASN A 236 11.11 1.94 -20.29
C ASN A 236 12.05 2.86 -19.52
N ARG A 237 11.56 3.55 -18.48
CA ARG A 237 12.31 4.55 -17.71
C ARG A 237 13.65 4.02 -17.20
N TYR A 238 13.64 2.83 -16.63
CA TYR A 238 14.82 2.22 -16.00
C TYR A 238 15.68 1.40 -16.95
N MET A 239 15.32 1.33 -18.24
CA MET A 239 16.11 0.63 -19.24
C MET A 239 17.35 1.48 -19.64
N THR A 240 18.51 0.90 -19.60
CA THR A 240 19.77 1.57 -19.95
C THR A 240 20.00 1.64 -21.47
N SER A 241 19.58 0.60 -22.18
CA SER A 241 19.69 0.52 -23.64
C SER A 241 18.62 1.36 -24.34
N ARG A 242 18.96 1.95 -25.48
CA ARG A 242 18.04 2.71 -26.35
C ARG A 242 17.31 1.84 -27.37
N TYR A 243 17.32 0.54 -27.18
CA TYR A 243 16.64 -0.37 -28.09
C TYR A 243 15.12 -0.07 -28.11
N PRO A 244 14.47 0.04 -29.26
CA PRO A 244 13.09 0.52 -29.37
C PRO A 244 12.06 -0.31 -28.62
N ASP A 245 12.29 -1.61 -28.51
CA ASP A 245 11.38 -2.56 -27.87
C ASP A 245 11.62 -2.73 -26.35
N ASN A 246 12.53 -1.93 -25.77
CA ASN A 246 12.77 -1.99 -24.34
C ASN A 246 11.54 -1.58 -23.58
N ARG A 247 11.02 -2.52 -22.77
CA ARG A 247 9.79 -2.35 -22.00
C ARG A 247 9.78 -3.19 -20.73
N GLN A 248 9.23 -2.62 -19.69
CA GLN A 248 8.91 -3.33 -18.46
C GLN A 248 7.46 -3.05 -18.08
N ASP A 249 6.67 -4.10 -17.95
CA ASP A 249 5.30 -4.03 -17.49
C ASP A 249 5.16 -4.86 -16.23
N ASN A 250 4.58 -4.26 -15.19
CA ASN A 250 4.32 -4.91 -13.93
C ASN A 250 2.85 -4.67 -13.55
N VAL A 251 2.14 -5.72 -13.23
CA VAL A 251 0.81 -5.64 -12.64
C VAL A 251 0.80 -6.52 -11.40
N ALA A 252 0.42 -5.94 -10.27
CA ALA A 252 0.25 -6.67 -9.04
C ALA A 252 -1.11 -6.35 -8.43
N MET A 253 -1.78 -7.36 -7.92
CA MET A 253 -3.06 -7.25 -7.23
C MET A 253 -3.01 -8.03 -5.94
N ASN A 254 -3.57 -7.47 -4.89
CA ASN A 254 -3.76 -8.13 -3.61
C ASN A 254 -5.17 -7.86 -3.10
N PHE A 255 -5.79 -8.85 -2.51
CA PHE A 255 -7.08 -8.67 -1.86
C PHE A 255 -7.23 -9.58 -0.64
N ALA A 256 -7.98 -9.11 0.33
CA ALA A 256 -8.54 -9.90 1.41
C ALA A 256 -9.95 -9.42 1.69
N LYS A 257 -10.90 -10.34 1.77
CA LYS A 257 -12.31 -10.06 2.05
C LYS A 257 -12.82 -10.96 3.17
N LYS A 258 -13.27 -10.33 4.24
CA LYS A 258 -13.96 -11.00 5.35
C LYS A 258 -15.46 -10.98 5.09
N PHE A 259 -16.03 -12.10 4.67
CA PHE A 259 -17.47 -12.23 4.48
C PHE A 259 -18.20 -12.38 5.81
N SER A 260 -17.52 -12.94 6.80
CA SER A 260 -18.01 -13.07 8.17
C SER A 260 -16.84 -13.08 9.15
N LYS A 261 -17.12 -13.09 10.46
CA LYS A 261 -16.07 -13.30 11.49
C LYS A 261 -15.35 -14.64 11.34
N ARG A 262 -15.95 -15.59 10.63
CA ARG A 262 -15.47 -16.96 10.48
C ARG A 262 -14.94 -17.29 9.09
N PHE A 263 -15.24 -16.47 8.07
CA PHE A 263 -14.84 -16.76 6.68
C PHE A 263 -14.13 -15.58 6.04
N THR A 264 -12.90 -15.84 5.58
CA THR A 264 -12.07 -14.88 4.85
C THR A 264 -11.55 -15.51 3.57
N LEU A 265 -11.72 -14.80 2.45
CA LEU A 265 -11.09 -15.11 1.18
C LEU A 265 -9.96 -14.10 0.95
N TYR A 266 -8.80 -14.57 0.53
CA TYR A 266 -7.64 -13.73 0.27
C TYR A 266 -6.83 -14.26 -0.90
N GLY A 267 -6.08 -13.37 -1.54
CA GLY A 267 -5.20 -13.76 -2.63
C GLY A 267 -4.35 -12.61 -3.14
N ASN A 268 -3.37 -12.97 -3.92
CA ASN A 268 -2.55 -12.04 -4.66
C ASN A 268 -2.22 -12.59 -6.04
N MET A 269 -1.92 -11.68 -6.96
CA MET A 269 -1.47 -12.01 -8.31
C MET A 269 -0.40 -11.00 -8.73
N MET A 270 0.63 -11.47 -9.40
CA MET A 270 1.67 -10.64 -10.00
C MET A 270 1.91 -11.09 -11.43
N TYR A 271 2.00 -10.12 -12.32
CA TYR A 271 2.40 -10.28 -13.70
C TYR A 271 3.55 -9.35 -14.00
N ASN A 272 4.62 -9.89 -14.56
CA ASN A 272 5.79 -9.14 -14.96
C ASN A 272 6.11 -9.49 -16.41
N HIS A 273 6.26 -8.48 -17.24
CA HIS A 273 6.79 -8.62 -18.59
C HIS A 273 8.00 -7.71 -18.74
N TYR A 274 9.08 -8.28 -19.18
CA TYR A 274 10.33 -7.59 -19.43
C TYR A 274 10.79 -7.88 -20.86
N ALA A 275 11.01 -6.84 -21.63
CA ALA A 275 11.63 -6.91 -22.94
C ALA A 275 12.84 -5.98 -22.96
N SER A 276 13.97 -6.50 -23.37
CA SER A 276 15.18 -5.70 -23.57
C SER A 276 15.92 -6.15 -24.81
N GLY A 277 16.48 -5.18 -25.53
CA GLY A 277 17.36 -5.40 -26.63
C GLY A 277 18.66 -4.63 -26.44
N ASN A 278 19.72 -5.15 -27.00
CA ASN A 278 21.01 -4.49 -27.06
C ASN A 278 21.61 -4.69 -28.43
N GLU A 279 22.09 -3.59 -28.98
CA GLU A 279 22.89 -3.59 -30.19
C GLU A 279 24.33 -3.20 -29.82
N SER A 280 25.27 -4.01 -30.21
CA SER A 280 26.68 -3.73 -30.00
C SER A 280 27.46 -3.85 -31.31
N THR A 281 28.31 -2.88 -31.56
CA THR A 281 29.25 -2.90 -32.69
C THR A 281 30.64 -2.96 -32.10
N LEU A 282 31.39 -3.95 -32.52
CA LEU A 282 32.80 -4.10 -32.16
C LEU A 282 33.65 -3.91 -33.39
N TYR A 283 34.52 -2.91 -33.35
CA TYR A 283 35.61 -2.74 -34.29
C TYR A 283 36.91 -3.18 -33.63
N SER A 284 37.62 -4.11 -34.24
CA SER A 284 38.89 -4.61 -33.76
C SER A 284 39.92 -4.55 -34.85
N GLU A 285 41.06 -3.99 -34.52
CA GLU A 285 42.25 -3.96 -35.37
C GLU A 285 43.36 -4.78 -34.69
N GLN A 286 43.85 -5.78 -35.39
CA GLN A 286 44.93 -6.62 -34.92
C GLN A 286 46.20 -6.37 -35.78
N TYR A 287 47.24 -5.95 -35.13
CA TYR A 287 48.54 -5.67 -35.77
C TYR A 287 49.34 -6.98 -35.85
N LEU A 288 49.54 -7.46 -37.06
CA LEU A 288 50.31 -8.66 -37.35
C LEU A 288 51.58 -8.29 -38.12
N THR A 289 52.63 -9.11 -38.04
CA THR A 289 53.87 -8.92 -38.79
C THR A 289 53.68 -9.02 -40.29
N THR A 290 52.59 -9.63 -40.74
CA THR A 290 52.22 -9.79 -42.18
C THR A 290 51.22 -8.72 -42.66
N GLY A 291 50.80 -7.77 -41.84
CA GLY A 291 49.81 -6.75 -42.13
C GLY A 291 48.67 -6.71 -41.13
N ASN A 292 47.96 -5.57 -41.05
CA ASN A 292 46.85 -5.38 -40.09
C ASN A 292 45.62 -6.16 -40.51
N ARG A 293 45.00 -6.79 -39.52
CA ARG A 293 43.70 -7.46 -39.68
C ARG A 293 42.62 -6.59 -39.04
N TYR A 294 41.60 -6.26 -39.83
CA TYR A 294 40.43 -5.49 -39.38
C TYR A 294 39.26 -6.42 -39.24
N GLN A 295 38.54 -6.32 -38.11
CA GLN A 295 37.33 -7.05 -37.86
C GLN A 295 36.25 -6.10 -37.40
N ASN A 296 35.13 -6.12 -38.08
CA ASN A 296 33.94 -5.41 -37.68
C ASN A 296 32.86 -6.45 -37.38
N SER A 297 32.32 -6.39 -36.17
CA SER A 297 31.29 -7.30 -35.73
C SER A 297 30.09 -6.49 -35.20
N ALA A 298 28.92 -6.73 -35.74
CA ALA A 298 27.66 -6.19 -35.23
C ALA A 298 26.84 -7.34 -34.61
N SER A 299 26.37 -7.14 -33.40
CA SER A 299 25.57 -8.09 -32.67
C SER A 299 24.30 -7.44 -32.15
N THR A 300 23.17 -8.06 -32.42
CA THR A 300 21.87 -7.67 -31.86
C THR A 300 21.37 -8.79 -30.97
N SER A 301 21.06 -8.46 -29.71
CA SER A 301 20.49 -9.40 -28.74
C SER A 301 19.15 -8.90 -28.28
N THR A 302 18.17 -9.79 -28.22
CA THR A 302 16.83 -9.50 -27.68
C THR A 302 16.50 -10.50 -26.59
N ASN A 303 16.12 -10.00 -25.43
CA ASN A 303 15.65 -10.82 -24.32
C ASN A 303 14.19 -10.43 -23.99
N ARG A 304 13.31 -11.43 -23.93
CA ARG A 304 11.90 -11.25 -23.52
C ARG A 304 11.58 -12.29 -22.46
N ASN A 305 11.12 -11.80 -21.32
CA ASN A 305 10.71 -12.67 -20.21
C ASN A 305 9.32 -12.25 -19.75
N THR A 306 8.45 -13.23 -19.57
CA THR A 306 7.10 -13.03 -19.04
C THR A 306 6.89 -14.01 -17.92
N MET A 307 6.53 -13.49 -16.76
CA MET A 307 6.27 -14.27 -15.55
C MET A 307 4.93 -13.86 -14.97
N GLY A 308 4.13 -14.85 -14.62
CA GLY A 308 2.89 -14.66 -13.89
C GLY A 308 2.86 -15.61 -12.70
N ASN A 309 2.53 -15.12 -11.53
CA ASN A 309 2.36 -15.95 -10.35
C ASN A 309 1.26 -15.38 -9.47
N GLY A 310 0.65 -16.25 -8.70
CA GLY A 310 -0.39 -15.81 -7.76
C GLY A 310 -0.71 -16.87 -6.73
N SER A 311 -1.46 -16.44 -5.74
CA SER A 311 -2.01 -17.30 -4.70
C SER A 311 -3.47 -16.95 -4.44
N LEU A 312 -4.25 -17.95 -4.14
CA LEU A 312 -5.63 -17.83 -3.68
C LEU A 312 -5.82 -18.71 -2.47
N GLY A 313 -6.42 -18.17 -1.42
CA GLY A 313 -6.65 -18.92 -0.21
C GLY A 313 -7.94 -18.52 0.48
N MET A 314 -8.46 -19.46 1.29
CA MET A 314 -9.58 -19.22 2.15
C MET A 314 -9.29 -19.71 3.57
N ARG A 315 -9.76 -18.96 4.55
CA ARG A 315 -9.78 -19.34 5.96
C ARG A 315 -11.22 -19.44 6.44
N TRP A 316 -11.56 -20.57 6.99
CA TRP A 316 -12.89 -20.83 7.50
C TRP A 316 -12.83 -21.45 8.89
N SER A 317 -13.33 -20.75 9.89
CA SER A 317 -13.52 -21.25 11.23
C SER A 317 -14.97 -21.74 11.36
N LEU A 318 -15.17 -23.06 11.38
CA LEU A 318 -16.50 -23.65 11.53
C LEU A 318 -17.04 -23.42 12.94
N ASP A 319 -16.17 -23.60 13.93
CA ASP A 319 -16.41 -23.36 15.35
C ASP A 319 -15.11 -22.87 16.03
N ASP A 320 -15.11 -22.75 17.35
CA ASP A 320 -13.93 -22.29 18.10
C ASP A 320 -12.77 -23.30 18.14
N LYS A 321 -13.01 -24.53 17.67
CA LYS A 321 -12.03 -25.63 17.66
C LYS A 321 -11.68 -26.11 16.25
N THR A 322 -12.58 -25.87 15.29
CA THR A 322 -12.45 -26.39 13.92
C THR A 322 -12.11 -25.25 12.95
N TYR A 323 -10.98 -25.39 12.32
CA TYR A 323 -10.44 -24.41 11.40
C TYR A 323 -9.98 -25.07 10.09
N ILE A 324 -10.41 -24.52 8.98
CA ILE A 324 -10.04 -24.95 7.63
C ILE A 324 -9.29 -23.82 6.96
N ASN A 325 -8.06 -24.10 6.54
CA ASN A 325 -7.27 -23.21 5.69
C ASN A 325 -6.89 -23.94 4.41
N VAL A 326 -7.36 -23.43 3.29
CA VAL A 326 -7.06 -23.97 1.97
C VAL A 326 -6.41 -22.87 1.16
N GLY A 327 -5.31 -23.18 0.51
CA GLY A 327 -4.62 -22.26 -0.37
C GLY A 327 -3.96 -22.99 -1.52
N GLY A 328 -3.88 -22.32 -2.65
CA GLY A 328 -3.19 -22.78 -3.85
C GLY A 328 -2.34 -21.66 -4.44
N ASN A 329 -1.22 -22.05 -5.02
CA ASN A 329 -0.35 -21.17 -5.79
C ASN A 329 -0.39 -21.60 -7.25
N PHE A 330 -0.25 -20.63 -8.16
CA PHE A 330 -0.14 -20.85 -9.59
C PHE A 330 0.97 -19.97 -10.18
N SER A 331 1.61 -20.46 -11.22
CA SER A 331 2.72 -19.78 -11.91
C SER A 331 2.66 -20.06 -13.41
#